data_20b3acf6ef15353723754b9d9cb8d0a2
#
_entry.id   20b3acf6ef15353723754b9d9cb8d0a2
#
_cell.length_a   1.000
_cell.length_b   1.000
_cell.length_c   1.000
_cell.angle_alpha   90.00
_cell.angle_beta   90.00
_cell.angle_gamma   90.00
#
_symmetry.space_group_name_H-M   'P 1'
#
loop_
_entity.id
_entity.type
_entity.pdbx_description
1 polymer ?
#
loop_
_entity_poly.entity_id
_entity_poly.type
_entity_poly.pdbx_seq_one_letter_code
_entity_poly.pdbx_strand_id
1 'polypeptide(L)'
;MTVINGIEIDCIDYKVNDIKYAIQNNDPIENKLHVLVVISNPCLYAIRYKLFNEFIRRLQDDEHIQLYVVEMIYKHQQFIVTSSSNPYHLQLKTKHPIWHKENMIQLGIRYLLPANWKAVAWIDADVEFENTTWALDTLKILNGSKDIVQLFSHCVDMAKDESTLNIFNSFGYSFSKNKAYTIKGLDYWHPGYAWAMTRKAYDKVGIYDKGVLGSGDSIIALSLINKVHINLNYQYHPDYKQSILDYQEKAKSLRLGYVPGVIRHYYHGTKANRKYVERWKILIDHQYSPFQHVTYDDVGILVPTKSFSKQFKKDILKYFKERKEDE
;
A
#
# COMPACT_ATOMS: atom_id res chain seq x y z
N MET A 1 -11.06 -6.72 24.60
CA MET A 1 -11.90 -5.94 23.69
C MET A 1 -11.55 -4.47 23.86
N THR A 2 -11.14 -3.78 22.80
CA THR A 2 -10.80 -2.37 22.84
C THR A 2 -11.96 -1.58 22.24
N VAL A 3 -12.39 -0.51 22.92
CA VAL A 3 -13.43 0.38 22.42
C VAL A 3 -12.82 1.74 22.12
N ILE A 4 -12.95 2.23 20.87
CA ILE A 4 -12.49 3.55 20.46
C ILE A 4 -13.65 4.30 19.82
N ASN A 5 -13.97 5.45 20.36
CA ASN A 5 -15.10 6.29 19.90
C ASN A 5 -16.41 5.49 19.76
N GLY A 6 -16.69 4.57 20.69
CA GLY A 6 -17.89 3.71 20.67
C GLY A 6 -17.82 2.52 19.70
N ILE A 7 -16.71 2.31 19.01
CA ILE A 7 -16.51 1.16 18.12
C ILE A 7 -15.76 0.06 18.87
N GLU A 8 -16.36 -1.11 18.95
CA GLU A 8 -15.72 -2.30 19.52
C GLU A 8 -14.75 -2.91 18.50
N ILE A 9 -13.51 -3.15 18.95
CA ILE A 9 -12.46 -3.77 18.16
C ILE A 9 -12.34 -5.22 18.57
N ASP A 10 -12.59 -6.13 17.63
CA ASP A 10 -12.55 -7.58 17.89
C ASP A 10 -11.12 -8.07 18.20
N CYS A 11 -11.08 -9.15 18.97
CA CYS A 11 -9.88 -9.97 19.11
C CYS A 11 -9.59 -10.76 17.82
N ILE A 12 -8.37 -11.30 17.70
CA ILE A 12 -8.03 -12.23 16.62
C ILE A 12 -8.93 -13.48 16.76
N ASP A 13 -9.72 -13.75 15.73
CA ASP A 13 -10.60 -14.91 15.66
C ASP A 13 -9.99 -15.94 14.70
N TYR A 14 -9.43 -17.01 15.25
CA TYR A 14 -8.89 -18.13 14.48
C TYR A 14 -9.97 -19.18 14.23
N LYS A 15 -10.29 -19.38 12.97
CA LYS A 15 -11.12 -20.52 12.57
C LYS A 15 -10.33 -21.82 12.73
N VAL A 16 -10.97 -22.88 13.21
CA VAL A 16 -10.35 -24.21 13.42
C VAL A 16 -9.61 -24.72 12.17
N ASN A 17 -10.19 -24.51 10.99
CA ASN A 17 -9.56 -24.93 9.74
C ASN A 17 -8.28 -24.14 9.41
N ASP A 18 -8.21 -22.86 9.75
CA ASP A 18 -7.01 -22.06 9.57
C ASP A 18 -5.87 -22.55 10.48
N ILE A 19 -6.19 -22.91 11.74
CA ILE A 19 -5.23 -23.52 12.68
C ILE A 19 -4.72 -24.86 12.16
N LYS A 20 -5.63 -25.74 11.70
CA LYS A 20 -5.26 -27.03 11.12
C LYS A 20 -4.34 -26.85 9.90
N TYR A 21 -4.64 -25.88 9.04
CA TYR A 21 -3.82 -25.56 7.90
C TYR A 21 -2.41 -25.10 8.30
N ALA A 22 -2.32 -24.22 9.30
CA ALA A 22 -1.04 -23.75 9.84
C ALA A 22 -0.18 -24.90 10.37
N ILE A 23 -0.80 -25.82 11.13
CA ILE A 23 -0.12 -27.01 11.67
C ILE A 23 0.37 -27.93 10.54
N GLN A 24 -0.46 -28.16 9.53
CA GLN A 24 -0.12 -29.06 8.41
C GLN A 24 1.03 -28.54 7.55
N ASN A 25 1.10 -27.22 7.34
CA ASN A 25 2.15 -26.62 6.52
C ASN A 25 3.49 -26.45 7.26
N ASN A 26 3.49 -26.57 8.59
CA ASN A 26 4.69 -26.47 9.45
C ASN A 26 5.61 -25.31 9.08
N ASP A 27 5.01 -24.15 8.71
CA ASP A 27 5.74 -22.93 8.37
C ASP A 27 6.12 -22.20 9.66
N PRO A 28 7.41 -22.19 10.05
CA PRO A 28 7.82 -21.51 11.27
C PRO A 28 7.59 -20.01 11.14
N ILE A 29 7.07 -19.40 12.19
CA ILE A 29 6.93 -17.94 12.30
C ILE A 29 8.32 -17.31 12.33
N GLU A 30 8.47 -16.17 11.68
CA GLU A 30 9.66 -15.32 11.83
C GLU A 30 9.63 -14.59 13.16
N ASN A 31 10.82 -14.27 13.70
CA ASN A 31 10.93 -13.49 14.94
C ASN A 31 10.69 -11.99 14.69
N LYS A 32 10.92 -11.53 13.46
CA LYS A 32 10.73 -10.13 13.05
C LYS A 32 9.95 -10.05 11.75
N LEU A 33 9.02 -9.11 11.70
CA LEU A 33 8.33 -8.75 10.47
C LEU A 33 9.20 -7.79 9.65
N HIS A 34 9.45 -8.12 8.39
CA HIS A 34 10.11 -7.21 7.46
C HIS A 34 9.14 -6.11 7.04
N VAL A 35 9.44 -4.86 7.36
CA VAL A 35 8.58 -3.70 7.12
C VAL A 35 9.22 -2.78 6.10
N LEU A 36 8.57 -2.59 4.96
CA LEU A 36 8.98 -1.65 3.91
C LEU A 36 8.17 -0.36 4.00
N VAL A 37 8.89 0.76 4.02
CA VAL A 37 8.32 2.10 3.91
C VAL A 37 8.94 2.78 2.71
N VAL A 38 8.10 3.37 1.86
CA VAL A 38 8.57 4.01 0.64
C VAL A 38 8.19 5.48 0.61
N ILE A 39 9.10 6.33 0.16
CA ILE A 39 8.84 7.76 -0.02
C ILE A 39 9.29 8.23 -1.39
N SER A 40 8.37 8.89 -2.10
CA SER A 40 8.66 9.65 -3.31
C SER A 40 7.93 10.98 -3.24
N ASN A 41 8.62 12.08 -3.51
CA ASN A 41 8.06 13.41 -3.34
C ASN A 41 8.43 14.34 -4.50
N PRO A 42 7.81 14.16 -5.68
CA PRO A 42 8.15 14.97 -6.87
C PRO A 42 7.87 16.46 -6.71
N CYS A 43 6.99 16.84 -5.77
CA CYS A 43 6.62 18.24 -5.50
C CYS A 43 7.30 18.83 -4.26
N LEU A 44 8.12 18.05 -3.53
CA LEU A 44 8.85 18.47 -2.32
C LEU A 44 7.93 18.98 -1.21
N TYR A 45 6.76 18.39 -1.02
CA TYR A 45 5.87 18.69 0.11
C TYR A 45 6.56 18.41 1.44
N ALA A 46 6.64 19.44 2.30
CA ALA A 46 7.33 19.37 3.58
C ALA A 46 6.64 18.40 4.56
N ILE A 47 5.31 18.38 4.54
CA ILE A 47 4.51 17.50 5.41
C ILE A 47 4.84 16.02 5.21
N ARG A 48 5.19 15.58 3.99
CA ARG A 48 5.57 14.19 3.72
C ARG A 48 6.83 13.79 4.47
N TYR A 49 7.84 14.64 4.49
CA TYR A 49 9.09 14.37 5.21
C TYR A 49 8.88 14.43 6.72
N LYS A 50 8.04 15.36 7.20
CA LYS A 50 7.68 15.44 8.62
C LYS A 50 7.03 14.14 9.10
N LEU A 51 5.93 13.72 8.45
CA LEU A 51 5.21 12.50 8.81
C LEU A 51 6.08 11.25 8.67
N PHE A 52 6.89 11.18 7.61
CA PHE A 52 7.83 10.09 7.41
C PHE A 52 8.82 9.96 8.57
N ASN A 53 9.46 11.05 8.98
CA ASN A 53 10.41 11.05 10.11
C ASN A 53 9.74 10.69 11.45
N GLU A 54 8.52 11.15 11.67
CA GLU A 54 7.73 10.79 12.84
C GLU A 54 7.38 9.31 12.86
N PHE A 55 6.98 8.76 11.73
CA PHE A 55 6.68 7.34 11.54
C PHE A 55 7.93 6.47 11.83
N ILE A 56 9.08 6.78 11.21
CA ILE A 56 10.32 6.04 11.43
C ILE A 56 10.71 6.05 12.90
N ARG A 57 10.62 7.21 13.58
CA ARG A 57 10.97 7.35 15.00
C ARG A 57 10.07 6.49 15.90
N ARG A 58 8.78 6.32 15.55
CA ARG A 58 7.86 5.44 16.29
C ARG A 58 8.20 3.95 16.15
N LEU A 59 8.75 3.55 14.99
CA LEU A 59 9.01 2.15 14.69
C LEU A 59 10.45 1.69 14.92
N GLN A 60 11.41 2.61 15.02
CA GLN A 60 12.85 2.27 15.03
C GLN A 60 13.27 1.36 16.20
N ASP A 61 12.57 1.46 17.33
CA ASP A 61 12.89 0.73 18.57
C ASP A 61 11.99 -0.50 18.79
N ASP A 62 11.12 -0.85 17.82
CA ASP A 62 10.29 -2.06 17.88
C ASP A 62 11.14 -3.30 17.58
N GLU A 63 11.37 -4.14 18.59
CA GLU A 63 12.17 -5.35 18.47
C GLU A 63 11.58 -6.43 17.55
N HIS A 64 10.29 -6.32 17.25
CA HIS A 64 9.55 -7.29 16.42
C HIS A 64 9.53 -6.95 14.94
N ILE A 65 10.19 -5.86 14.53
CA ILE A 65 10.29 -5.49 13.11
C ILE A 65 11.74 -5.37 12.65
N GLN A 66 11.92 -5.56 11.35
CA GLN A 66 13.10 -5.11 10.61
C GLN A 66 12.64 -4.09 9.59
N LEU A 67 13.00 -2.82 9.84
CA LEU A 67 12.56 -1.70 9.01
C LEU A 67 13.49 -1.50 7.81
N TYR A 68 12.89 -1.29 6.62
CA TYR A 68 13.58 -0.96 5.37
C TYR A 68 12.96 0.30 4.77
N VAL A 69 13.80 1.17 4.22
CA VAL A 69 13.38 2.43 3.63
C VAL A 69 13.80 2.52 2.17
N VAL A 70 12.84 2.81 1.30
CA VAL A 70 13.11 3.08 -0.11
C VAL A 70 12.77 4.54 -0.40
N GLU A 71 13.74 5.32 -0.81
CA GLU A 71 13.56 6.71 -1.22
C GLU A 71 13.80 6.85 -2.72
N MET A 72 12.82 7.44 -3.42
CA MET A 72 12.96 7.78 -4.84
C MET A 72 12.97 9.28 -5.03
N ILE A 73 14.04 9.78 -5.62
CA ILE A 73 14.22 11.19 -5.97
C ILE A 73 14.04 11.43 -7.47
N TYR A 74 13.69 12.66 -7.81
CA TYR A 74 13.43 13.09 -9.19
C TYR A 74 14.46 14.11 -9.67
N LYS A 75 15.07 13.86 -10.84
CA LYS A 75 16.02 14.77 -11.50
C LYS A 75 17.19 15.20 -10.59
N HIS A 76 17.15 16.43 -10.09
CA HIS A 76 18.21 17.06 -9.31
C HIS A 76 17.93 17.12 -7.81
N GLN A 77 16.86 16.48 -7.34
CA GLN A 77 16.59 16.36 -5.91
C GLN A 77 17.72 15.61 -5.20
N GLN A 78 17.82 15.81 -3.89
CA GLN A 78 18.74 15.09 -3.02
C GLN A 78 17.98 14.06 -2.19
N PHE A 79 18.65 13.00 -1.78
CA PHE A 79 18.12 12.08 -0.78
C PHE A 79 18.06 12.77 0.57
N ILE A 80 16.92 12.68 1.26
CA ILE A 80 16.64 13.40 2.51
C ILE A 80 16.51 12.43 3.68
N VAL A 81 15.89 11.27 3.45
CA VAL A 81 15.55 10.32 4.52
C VAL A 81 16.38 9.03 4.49
N THR A 82 17.17 8.83 3.43
CA THR A 82 18.01 7.64 3.28
C THR A 82 19.49 7.97 3.21
N SER A 83 20.32 7.01 3.65
CA SER A 83 21.78 7.07 3.51
C SER A 83 22.27 5.84 2.73
N SER A 84 23.22 6.05 1.82
CA SER A 84 23.88 4.95 1.09
C SER A 84 24.75 4.07 1.97
N SER A 85 25.12 4.52 3.17
CA SER A 85 25.86 3.72 4.16
C SER A 85 24.99 2.81 5.02
N ASN A 86 23.65 2.98 4.96
CA ASN A 86 22.73 2.14 5.72
C ASN A 86 22.29 0.95 4.86
N PRO A 87 22.58 -0.32 5.26
CA PRO A 87 22.23 -1.50 4.46
C PRO A 87 20.71 -1.75 4.34
N TYR A 88 19.90 -1.09 5.14
CA TYR A 88 18.43 -1.18 5.10
C TYR A 88 17.78 -0.07 4.28
N HIS A 89 18.58 0.77 3.60
CA HIS A 89 18.10 1.86 2.77
C HIS A 89 18.37 1.59 1.28
N LEU A 90 17.38 1.83 0.44
CA LEU A 90 17.50 1.81 -1.01
C LEU A 90 17.27 3.20 -1.58
N GLN A 91 18.27 3.72 -2.30
CA GLN A 91 18.24 4.99 -2.97
C GLN A 91 17.97 4.83 -4.46
N LEU A 92 16.85 5.33 -4.94
CA LEU A 92 16.42 5.25 -6.34
C LEU A 92 16.34 6.65 -6.96
N LYS A 93 16.66 6.76 -8.23
CA LYS A 93 16.62 8.04 -8.96
C LYS A 93 15.96 7.88 -10.33
N THR A 94 15.02 8.76 -10.63
CA THR A 94 14.36 8.80 -11.95
C THR A 94 14.20 10.22 -12.48
N LYS A 95 14.01 10.33 -13.79
CA LYS A 95 13.67 11.61 -14.46
C LYS A 95 12.16 11.79 -14.64
N HIS A 96 11.38 10.78 -14.29
CA HIS A 96 9.99 10.66 -14.68
C HIS A 96 9.06 10.66 -13.44
N PRO A 97 8.42 11.79 -13.11
CA PRO A 97 7.49 11.87 -11.99
C PRO A 97 6.14 11.24 -12.37
N ILE A 98 6.06 9.92 -12.30
CA ILE A 98 4.82 9.14 -12.31
C ILE A 98 4.62 8.51 -10.93
N TRP A 99 3.52 7.81 -10.71
CA TRP A 99 3.30 7.13 -9.43
C TRP A 99 4.16 5.86 -9.33
N HIS A 100 5.05 5.80 -8.36
CA HIS A 100 6.01 4.70 -8.20
C HIS A 100 5.85 3.90 -6.91
N LYS A 101 4.88 4.20 -6.04
CA LYS A 101 4.76 3.57 -4.72
C LYS A 101 4.90 2.05 -4.79
N GLU A 102 4.08 1.40 -5.58
CA GLU A 102 4.02 -0.06 -5.69
C GLU A 102 5.29 -0.64 -6.35
N ASN A 103 5.86 0.04 -7.32
CA ASN A 103 7.12 -0.33 -7.94
C ASN A 103 8.29 -0.23 -6.93
N MET A 104 8.33 0.83 -6.11
CA MET A 104 9.33 0.98 -5.05
C MET A 104 9.21 -0.12 -4.00
N ILE A 105 7.99 -0.56 -3.66
CA ILE A 105 7.76 -1.70 -2.75
C ILE A 105 8.39 -2.97 -3.35
N GLN A 106 8.14 -3.26 -4.62
CA GLN A 106 8.74 -4.41 -5.30
C GLN A 106 10.27 -4.36 -5.34
N LEU A 107 10.84 -3.17 -5.62
CA LEU A 107 12.30 -2.97 -5.61
C LEU A 107 12.88 -3.12 -4.21
N GLY A 108 12.19 -2.62 -3.17
CA GLY A 108 12.58 -2.83 -1.78
C GLY A 108 12.60 -4.31 -1.39
N ILE A 109 11.58 -5.07 -1.77
CA ILE A 109 11.52 -6.52 -1.54
C ILE A 109 12.69 -7.22 -2.25
N ARG A 110 12.96 -6.83 -3.49
CA ARG A 110 14.02 -7.45 -4.32
C ARG A 110 15.44 -7.20 -3.81
N TYR A 111 15.72 -5.97 -3.36
CA TYR A 111 17.09 -5.53 -3.11
C TYR A 111 17.47 -5.45 -1.64
N LEU A 112 16.50 -5.37 -0.72
CA LEU A 112 16.78 -5.16 0.71
C LEU A 112 16.48 -6.38 1.57
N LEU A 113 15.49 -7.19 1.22
CA LEU A 113 15.10 -8.31 2.05
C LEU A 113 16.11 -9.47 1.93
N PRO A 114 16.38 -10.21 3.04
CA PRO A 114 17.24 -11.38 3.01
C PRO A 114 16.64 -12.50 2.15
N ALA A 115 17.48 -13.34 1.57
CA ALA A 115 17.04 -14.38 0.64
C ALA A 115 16.00 -15.37 1.21
N ASN A 116 15.95 -15.51 2.53
CA ASN A 116 15.07 -16.44 3.25
C ASN A 116 13.89 -15.76 3.96
N TRP A 117 13.55 -14.51 3.63
CA TRP A 117 12.40 -13.82 4.23
C TRP A 117 11.10 -14.60 4.00
N LYS A 118 10.17 -14.54 4.93
CA LYS A 118 8.89 -15.28 4.88
C LYS A 118 7.67 -14.40 4.83
N ALA A 119 7.71 -13.26 5.51
CA ALA A 119 6.62 -12.29 5.56
C ALA A 119 7.16 -10.87 5.36
N VAL A 120 6.42 -10.06 4.61
CA VAL A 120 6.73 -8.65 4.38
C VAL A 120 5.49 -7.79 4.52
N ALA A 121 5.66 -6.64 5.18
CA ALA A 121 4.66 -5.59 5.27
C ALA A 121 5.10 -4.37 4.45
N TRP A 122 4.15 -3.61 3.91
CA TRP A 122 4.36 -2.27 3.39
C TRP A 122 3.33 -1.32 3.98
N ILE A 123 3.80 -0.18 4.45
CA ILE A 123 3.04 0.73 5.27
C ILE A 123 3.22 2.15 4.77
N ASP A 124 2.13 2.91 4.71
CA ASP A 124 2.18 4.34 4.43
C ASP A 124 2.72 5.10 5.65
N ALA A 125 3.63 6.03 5.43
CA ALA A 125 4.35 6.72 6.50
C ALA A 125 3.55 7.80 7.24
N ASP A 126 2.26 7.87 7.00
CA ASP A 126 1.31 8.81 7.60
C ASP A 126 0.32 8.13 8.56
N VAL A 127 0.66 6.92 9.02
CA VAL A 127 -0.16 6.17 9.98
C VAL A 127 0.57 5.91 11.30
N GLU A 128 -0.21 5.63 12.33
CA GLU A 128 0.25 5.18 13.65
C GLU A 128 -0.62 4.03 14.14
N PHE A 129 0.00 2.98 14.68
CA PHE A 129 -0.70 1.82 15.23
C PHE A 129 -0.98 2.02 16.72
N GLU A 130 -2.25 1.88 17.11
CA GLU A 130 -2.64 1.85 18.52
C GLU A 130 -2.35 0.48 19.18
N ASN A 131 -2.37 -0.58 18.40
CA ASN A 131 -2.00 -1.92 18.86
C ASN A 131 -0.48 -2.05 18.87
N THR A 132 0.14 -2.17 20.03
CA THR A 132 1.59 -2.30 20.17
C THR A 132 2.12 -3.67 19.77
N THR A 133 1.27 -4.69 19.63
CA THR A 133 1.65 -6.05 19.20
C THR A 133 1.34 -6.33 17.72
N TRP A 134 1.01 -5.30 16.95
CA TRP A 134 0.56 -5.44 15.56
C TRP A 134 1.51 -6.29 14.69
N ALA A 135 2.83 -6.15 14.87
CA ALA A 135 3.82 -6.89 14.09
C ALA A 135 3.82 -8.38 14.43
N LEU A 136 3.79 -8.73 15.73
CA LEU A 136 3.68 -10.12 16.19
C LEU A 136 2.35 -10.75 15.76
N ASP A 137 1.25 -10.01 15.89
CA ASP A 137 -0.07 -10.50 15.48
C ASP A 137 -0.13 -10.73 13.97
N THR A 138 0.54 -9.87 13.19
CA THR A 138 0.71 -10.08 11.74
C THR A 138 1.42 -11.40 11.45
N LEU A 139 2.57 -11.65 12.09
CA LEU A 139 3.34 -12.88 11.91
C LEU A 139 2.52 -14.13 12.30
N LYS A 140 1.79 -14.07 13.42
CA LYS A 140 0.92 -15.18 13.86
C LYS A 140 -0.17 -15.50 12.84
N ILE A 141 -0.82 -14.46 12.28
CA ILE A 141 -1.92 -14.64 11.31
C ILE A 141 -1.37 -15.15 9.97
N LEU A 142 -0.23 -14.65 9.52
CA LEU A 142 0.42 -15.11 8.28
C LEU A 142 1.07 -16.50 8.41
N ASN A 143 1.25 -17.01 9.62
CA ASN A 143 1.81 -18.34 9.86
C ASN A 143 0.79 -19.45 9.53
N GLY A 144 0.45 -19.58 8.25
CA GLY A 144 -0.44 -20.61 7.70
C GLY A 144 -1.94 -20.28 7.72
N SER A 145 -2.39 -19.25 8.46
CA SER A 145 -3.80 -18.89 8.55
C SER A 145 -4.27 -18.04 7.35
N LYS A 146 -3.51 -17.02 6.99
CA LYS A 146 -3.79 -16.10 5.87
C LYS A 146 -2.57 -15.95 4.98
N ASP A 147 -2.79 -15.57 3.73
CA ASP A 147 -1.72 -15.33 2.75
C ASP A 147 -1.40 -13.84 2.64
N ILE A 148 -2.41 -12.99 2.84
CA ILE A 148 -2.31 -11.54 2.83
C ILE A 148 -3.29 -10.95 3.85
N VAL A 149 -2.84 -9.90 4.57
CA VAL A 149 -3.62 -9.23 5.60
C VAL A 149 -3.50 -7.71 5.49
N GLN A 150 -4.57 -7.01 5.83
CA GLN A 150 -4.50 -5.59 6.12
C GLN A 150 -4.20 -5.39 7.61
N LEU A 151 -3.27 -4.50 7.96
CA LEU A 151 -2.67 -4.44 9.29
C LEU A 151 -3.51 -3.71 10.34
N PHE A 152 -4.79 -3.54 10.08
CA PHE A 152 -5.73 -2.89 10.98
C PHE A 152 -7.16 -3.36 10.72
N SER A 153 -8.04 -3.17 11.71
CA SER A 153 -9.48 -3.34 11.55
C SER A 153 -10.19 -2.02 11.28
N HIS A 154 -9.79 -0.97 11.98
CA HIS A 154 -10.40 0.37 11.90
C HIS A 154 -9.34 1.45 11.74
N CYS A 155 -9.70 2.52 11.06
CA CYS A 155 -8.86 3.71 10.92
C CYS A 155 -9.59 4.94 11.46
N VAL A 156 -8.90 5.68 12.31
CA VAL A 156 -9.27 7.04 12.71
C VAL A 156 -8.53 8.01 11.80
N ASP A 157 -9.27 8.65 10.90
CA ASP A 157 -8.74 9.66 10.00
C ASP A 157 -8.71 11.01 10.74
N MET A 158 -7.55 11.63 10.82
CA MET A 158 -7.32 12.81 11.62
C MET A 158 -7.50 14.09 10.80
N ALA A 159 -8.06 15.12 11.40
CA ALA A 159 -8.06 16.48 10.89
C ALA A 159 -6.69 17.16 11.15
N LYS A 160 -6.50 18.36 10.62
CA LYS A 160 -5.26 19.13 10.77
C LYS A 160 -4.95 19.50 12.23
N ASP A 161 -5.97 19.63 13.06
CA ASP A 161 -5.91 19.91 14.49
C ASP A 161 -5.84 18.63 15.35
N GLU A 162 -5.58 17.48 14.71
CA GLU A 162 -5.53 16.16 15.32
C GLU A 162 -6.86 15.67 15.92
N SER A 163 -7.96 16.37 15.70
CA SER A 163 -9.28 15.84 16.01
C SER A 163 -9.70 14.73 15.04
N THR A 164 -10.65 13.91 15.46
CA THR A 164 -11.20 12.86 14.59
C THR A 164 -12.05 13.46 13.48
N LEU A 165 -11.58 13.33 12.24
CA LEU A 165 -12.34 13.75 11.06
C LEU A 165 -13.33 12.67 10.62
N ASN A 166 -12.90 11.40 10.63
CA ASN A 166 -13.70 10.28 10.16
C ASN A 166 -13.21 8.96 10.76
N ILE A 167 -14.07 7.95 10.80
CA ILE A 167 -13.70 6.58 11.16
C ILE A 167 -14.23 5.64 10.08
N PHE A 168 -13.44 4.66 9.68
CA PHE A 168 -13.85 3.66 8.70
C PHE A 168 -13.16 2.31 8.91
N ASN A 169 -13.75 1.30 8.31
CA ASN A 169 -13.26 -0.08 8.39
C ASN A 169 -12.13 -0.33 7.40
N SER A 170 -11.25 -1.24 7.74
CA SER A 170 -10.35 -1.82 6.74
C SER A 170 -11.10 -2.74 5.77
N PHE A 171 -10.54 -2.88 4.58
CA PHE A 171 -11.06 -3.79 3.55
C PHE A 171 -11.03 -5.24 4.04
N GLY A 172 -9.90 -5.66 4.64
CA GLY A 172 -9.71 -7.01 5.17
C GLY A 172 -10.68 -7.36 6.30
N TYR A 173 -10.93 -6.43 7.23
CA TYR A 173 -11.92 -6.58 8.29
C TYR A 173 -13.33 -6.74 7.73
N SER A 174 -13.75 -5.83 6.88
CA SER A 174 -15.10 -5.84 6.30
C SER A 174 -15.38 -7.13 5.51
N PHE A 175 -14.38 -7.59 4.73
CA PHE A 175 -14.45 -8.87 4.03
C PHE A 175 -14.58 -10.06 5.01
N SER A 176 -13.74 -10.10 6.05
CA SER A 176 -13.74 -11.18 7.03
C SER A 176 -15.04 -11.26 7.84
N LYS A 177 -15.73 -10.12 8.00
CA LYS A 177 -17.04 -10.02 8.67
C LYS A 177 -18.23 -10.18 7.71
N ASN A 178 -17.99 -10.53 6.45
CA ASN A 178 -19.03 -10.69 5.42
C ASN A 178 -19.95 -9.46 5.29
N LYS A 179 -19.42 -8.24 5.49
CA LYS A 179 -20.19 -7.01 5.32
C LYS A 179 -20.55 -6.80 3.84
N ALA A 180 -21.63 -6.07 3.57
CA ALA A 180 -21.92 -5.61 2.21
C ALA A 180 -20.86 -4.59 1.75
N TYR A 181 -20.32 -4.77 0.53
CA TYR A 181 -19.32 -3.84 -0.01
C TYR A 181 -19.90 -2.43 -0.16
N THR A 182 -19.22 -1.45 0.41
CA THR A 182 -19.57 -0.02 0.28
C THR A 182 -18.31 0.85 0.23
N ILE A 183 -18.45 1.98 -0.46
CA ILE A 183 -17.42 3.02 -0.56
C ILE A 183 -17.81 4.30 0.20
N LYS A 184 -18.82 4.22 1.08
CA LYS A 184 -19.38 5.38 1.80
C LYS A 184 -19.58 5.08 3.28
N GLY A 185 -19.49 6.15 4.09
CA GLY A 185 -19.81 6.13 5.51
C GLY A 185 -18.83 5.34 6.36
N LEU A 186 -19.24 4.97 7.57
CA LEU A 186 -18.44 4.22 8.54
C LEU A 186 -18.08 2.82 8.05
N ASP A 187 -18.92 2.23 7.23
CA ASP A 187 -18.70 0.90 6.66
C ASP A 187 -17.87 0.92 5.36
N TYR A 188 -17.27 2.06 5.02
CA TYR A 188 -16.37 2.17 3.87
C TYR A 188 -15.24 1.14 3.99
N TRP A 189 -15.08 0.31 2.97
CA TRP A 189 -14.02 -0.68 2.88
C TRP A 189 -12.73 -0.02 2.39
N HIS A 190 -11.97 0.58 3.31
CA HIS A 190 -10.77 1.32 2.94
C HIS A 190 -9.64 0.38 2.48
N PRO A 191 -9.15 0.50 1.23
CA PRO A 191 -8.16 -0.44 0.67
C PRO A 191 -6.71 -0.07 0.96
N GLY A 192 -6.42 1.09 1.52
CA GLY A 192 -5.06 1.65 1.63
C GLY A 192 -4.37 1.38 2.97
N TYR A 193 -3.30 2.10 3.19
CA TYR A 193 -2.46 2.31 4.36
C TYR A 193 -1.43 1.23 4.66
N ALA A 194 -1.84 0.04 5.06
CA ALA A 194 -0.91 -0.93 5.61
C ALA A 194 -1.32 -2.37 5.30
N TRP A 195 -0.43 -3.10 4.67
CA TRP A 195 -0.64 -4.48 4.24
C TRP A 195 0.57 -5.34 4.56
N ALA A 196 0.35 -6.65 4.72
CA ALA A 196 1.42 -7.63 4.76
C ALA A 196 1.03 -8.91 4.03
N MET A 197 2.01 -9.61 3.49
CA MET A 197 1.81 -10.90 2.84
C MET A 197 2.95 -11.86 3.09
N THR A 198 2.66 -13.15 2.93
CA THR A 198 3.69 -14.20 2.94
C THR A 198 4.53 -14.13 1.66
N ARG A 199 5.77 -14.63 1.74
CA ARG A 199 6.62 -14.79 0.55
C ARG A 199 5.93 -15.62 -0.53
N LYS A 200 5.29 -16.72 -0.15
CA LYS A 200 4.56 -17.58 -1.08
C LYS A 200 3.46 -16.82 -1.85
N ALA A 201 2.74 -15.93 -1.17
CA ALA A 201 1.77 -15.06 -1.82
C ALA A 201 2.45 -14.07 -2.76
N TYR A 202 3.54 -13.42 -2.32
CA TYR A 202 4.30 -12.50 -3.15
C TYR A 202 4.87 -13.15 -4.41
N ASP A 203 5.48 -14.34 -4.29
CA ASP A 203 6.04 -15.07 -5.44
C ASP A 203 4.93 -15.43 -6.47
N LYS A 204 3.69 -15.61 -6.00
CA LYS A 204 2.54 -15.92 -6.85
C LYS A 204 1.99 -14.71 -7.59
N VAL A 205 1.86 -13.56 -6.92
CA VAL A 205 1.09 -12.42 -7.46
C VAL A 205 1.91 -11.14 -7.61
N GLY A 206 2.98 -10.95 -6.84
CA GLY A 206 3.70 -9.68 -6.73
C GLY A 206 2.83 -8.54 -6.18
N ILE A 207 3.26 -7.31 -6.43
CA ILE A 207 2.51 -6.08 -6.16
C ILE A 207 2.11 -5.46 -7.50
N TYR A 208 0.85 -5.05 -7.69
CA TYR A 208 0.43 -4.41 -8.93
C TYR A 208 1.01 -2.99 -9.03
N ASP A 209 2.01 -2.79 -9.88
CA ASP A 209 2.80 -1.55 -9.96
C ASP A 209 2.58 -0.72 -11.25
N LYS A 210 1.62 -1.12 -12.09
CA LYS A 210 1.36 -0.44 -13.38
C LYS A 210 0.39 0.74 -13.28
N GLY A 211 0.00 1.13 -12.07
CA GLY A 211 -0.90 2.26 -11.83
C GLY A 211 -0.18 3.60 -11.78
N VAL A 212 0.13 4.22 -12.94
CA VAL A 212 0.93 5.48 -13.06
C VAL A 212 0.33 6.73 -12.40
N LEU A 213 -0.89 6.64 -11.86
CA LEU A 213 -1.60 7.66 -11.05
C LEU A 213 -2.02 7.15 -9.67
N GLY A 214 -1.53 5.99 -9.24
CA GLY A 214 -1.90 5.31 -7.99
C GLY A 214 -3.05 4.33 -8.16
N SER A 215 -3.75 4.04 -7.06
CA SER A 215 -4.80 3.01 -6.92
C SER A 215 -4.32 1.57 -6.92
N GLY A 216 -3.04 1.32 -6.78
CA GLY A 216 -2.54 -0.04 -6.57
C GLY A 216 -3.25 -0.73 -5.40
N ASP A 217 -3.44 -0.04 -4.28
CA ASP A 217 -4.16 -0.56 -3.11
C ASP A 217 -5.57 -1.05 -3.45
N SER A 218 -6.35 -0.26 -4.20
CA SER A 218 -7.71 -0.64 -4.61
C SER A 218 -7.72 -1.80 -5.60
N ILE A 219 -6.77 -1.84 -6.52
CA ILE A 219 -6.63 -2.93 -7.49
C ILE A 219 -6.28 -4.22 -6.75
N ILE A 220 -5.31 -4.18 -5.83
CA ILE A 220 -4.93 -5.33 -5.01
C ILE A 220 -6.13 -5.83 -4.20
N ALA A 221 -6.77 -4.94 -3.43
CA ALA A 221 -7.88 -5.29 -2.55
C ALA A 221 -9.07 -5.92 -3.31
N LEU A 222 -9.51 -5.30 -4.40
CA LEU A 222 -10.62 -5.82 -5.21
C LEU A 222 -10.25 -7.12 -5.96
N SER A 223 -8.99 -7.29 -6.34
CA SER A 223 -8.51 -8.53 -6.96
C SER A 223 -8.60 -9.72 -6.01
N LEU A 224 -8.29 -9.52 -4.72
CA LEU A 224 -8.38 -10.56 -3.70
C LEU A 224 -9.79 -11.11 -3.52
N ILE A 225 -10.81 -10.30 -3.74
CA ILE A 225 -12.22 -10.70 -3.61
C ILE A 225 -12.93 -10.90 -4.96
N ASN A 226 -12.17 -10.94 -6.05
CA ASN A 226 -12.66 -11.14 -7.42
C ASN A 226 -13.72 -10.09 -7.87
N LYS A 227 -13.48 -8.81 -7.52
CA LYS A 227 -14.46 -7.71 -7.77
C LYS A 227 -13.84 -6.48 -8.44
N VAL A 228 -12.75 -6.58 -9.19
CA VAL A 228 -12.14 -5.42 -9.87
C VAL A 228 -13.09 -4.74 -10.87
N HIS A 229 -14.07 -5.48 -11.41
CA HIS A 229 -15.06 -4.94 -12.33
C HIS A 229 -15.85 -3.75 -11.77
N ILE A 230 -15.95 -3.62 -10.43
CA ILE A 230 -16.62 -2.48 -9.76
C ILE A 230 -15.92 -1.14 -10.07
N ASN A 231 -14.59 -1.16 -10.21
CA ASN A 231 -13.77 0.04 -10.45
C ASN A 231 -13.25 0.14 -11.89
N LEU A 232 -13.54 -0.84 -12.74
CA LEU A 232 -13.14 -0.80 -14.14
C LEU A 232 -14.05 0.13 -14.95
N ASN A 233 -13.57 1.34 -15.23
CA ASN A 233 -14.29 2.25 -16.10
C ASN A 233 -14.31 1.67 -17.54
N TYR A 234 -15.48 1.67 -18.19
CA TYR A 234 -15.63 1.18 -19.56
C TYR A 234 -14.76 1.94 -20.57
N GLN A 235 -14.44 3.20 -20.30
CA GLN A 235 -13.62 4.08 -21.14
C GLN A 235 -12.10 3.82 -21.01
N TYR A 236 -11.64 3.00 -20.05
CA TYR A 236 -10.23 2.64 -19.98
C TYR A 236 -9.80 1.85 -21.22
N HIS A 237 -8.55 2.07 -21.62
CA HIS A 237 -7.93 1.28 -22.69
C HIS A 237 -8.05 -0.23 -22.38
N PRO A 238 -8.33 -1.07 -23.40
CA PRO A 238 -8.45 -2.52 -23.20
C PRO A 238 -7.26 -3.16 -22.50
N ASP A 239 -6.03 -2.76 -22.85
CA ASP A 239 -4.80 -3.27 -22.25
C ASP A 239 -4.73 -2.98 -20.74
N TYR A 240 -5.20 -1.79 -20.30
CA TYR A 240 -5.20 -1.46 -18.88
C TYR A 240 -6.20 -2.32 -18.12
N LYS A 241 -7.39 -2.49 -18.67
CA LYS A 241 -8.40 -3.41 -18.11
C LYS A 241 -7.86 -4.84 -18.05
N GLN A 242 -7.24 -5.32 -19.13
CA GLN A 242 -6.68 -6.67 -19.19
C GLN A 242 -5.59 -6.88 -18.15
N SER A 243 -4.66 -5.91 -17.99
CA SER A 243 -3.59 -6.02 -16.98
C SER A 243 -4.11 -6.13 -15.54
N ILE A 244 -5.24 -5.48 -15.23
CA ILE A 244 -5.90 -5.58 -13.92
C ILE A 244 -6.59 -6.94 -13.77
N LEU A 245 -7.27 -7.41 -14.80
CA LEU A 245 -7.91 -8.74 -14.80
C LEU A 245 -6.89 -9.87 -14.67
N ASP A 246 -5.74 -9.77 -15.35
CA ASP A 246 -4.64 -10.74 -15.26
C ASP A 246 -4.08 -10.81 -13.83
N TYR A 247 -3.97 -9.65 -13.17
CA TYR A 247 -3.55 -9.60 -11.77
C TYR A 247 -4.60 -10.24 -10.84
N GLN A 248 -5.89 -9.94 -11.06
CA GLN A 248 -6.99 -10.56 -10.30
C GLN A 248 -6.99 -12.09 -10.42
N GLU A 249 -6.77 -12.64 -11.62
CA GLU A 249 -6.75 -14.09 -11.82
C GLU A 249 -5.72 -14.79 -10.92
N LYS A 250 -4.57 -14.14 -10.66
CA LYS A 250 -3.55 -14.65 -9.74
C LYS A 250 -3.93 -14.43 -8.28
N ALA A 251 -4.49 -13.26 -7.96
CA ALA A 251 -4.73 -12.81 -6.58
C ALA A 251 -5.97 -13.43 -5.92
N LYS A 252 -7.03 -13.71 -6.68
CA LYS A 252 -8.34 -14.18 -6.16
C LYS A 252 -8.30 -15.49 -5.35
N SER A 253 -7.21 -16.24 -5.44
CA SER A 253 -7.02 -17.50 -4.71
C SER A 253 -6.28 -17.30 -3.37
N LEU A 254 -5.80 -16.09 -3.07
CA LEU A 254 -5.15 -15.80 -1.80
C LEU A 254 -6.19 -15.65 -0.68
N ARG A 255 -5.82 -16.15 0.51
CA ARG A 255 -6.66 -16.02 1.69
C ARG A 255 -6.44 -14.65 2.33
N LEU A 256 -7.44 -13.79 2.17
CA LEU A 256 -7.45 -12.45 2.74
C LEU A 256 -7.85 -12.48 4.22
N GLY A 257 -7.18 -11.66 5.03
CA GLY A 257 -7.51 -11.41 6.43
C GLY A 257 -7.20 -9.97 6.86
N TYR A 258 -7.20 -9.76 8.16
CA TYR A 258 -6.83 -8.50 8.78
C TYR A 258 -6.14 -8.75 10.12
N VAL A 259 -5.43 -7.75 10.62
CA VAL A 259 -4.90 -7.71 11.98
C VAL A 259 -5.82 -6.84 12.84
N PRO A 260 -6.35 -7.34 13.98
CA PRO A 260 -7.16 -6.53 14.86
C PRO A 260 -6.37 -5.34 15.43
N GLY A 261 -7.00 -4.19 15.42
CA GLY A 261 -6.40 -2.96 15.95
C GLY A 261 -6.87 -1.73 15.20
N VAL A 262 -6.52 -0.58 15.76
CA VAL A 262 -6.84 0.73 15.19
C VAL A 262 -5.56 1.37 14.72
N ILE A 263 -5.65 2.07 13.57
CA ILE A 263 -4.62 3.00 13.13
C ILE A 263 -5.17 4.42 13.14
N ARG A 264 -4.29 5.40 13.40
CA ARG A 264 -4.52 6.82 13.13
C ARG A 264 -3.87 7.17 11.81
N HIS A 265 -4.60 7.88 10.96
CA HIS A 265 -4.06 8.42 9.71
C HIS A 265 -3.95 9.94 9.84
N TYR A 266 -2.74 10.45 9.74
CA TYR A 266 -2.44 11.85 9.92
C TYR A 266 -2.76 12.70 8.70
N TYR A 267 -3.19 13.93 8.95
CA TYR A 267 -3.54 14.88 7.92
C TYR A 267 -2.34 15.29 7.05
N HIS A 268 -2.53 15.25 5.73
CA HIS A 268 -1.58 15.75 4.75
C HIS A 268 -2.32 16.31 3.52
N GLY A 269 -3.04 17.39 3.74
CA GLY A 269 -3.85 18.07 2.72
C GLY A 269 -5.28 17.55 2.61
N THR A 270 -6.14 18.34 1.99
CA THR A 270 -7.56 18.03 1.87
C THR A 270 -7.84 16.86 0.93
N LYS A 271 -8.87 16.05 1.23
CA LYS A 271 -9.32 14.96 0.34
C LYS A 271 -9.80 15.50 -1.02
N ALA A 272 -10.36 16.70 -1.07
CA ALA A 272 -10.80 17.34 -2.30
C ALA A 272 -9.65 17.55 -3.29
N ASN A 273 -8.47 17.97 -2.80
CA ASN A 273 -7.29 18.18 -3.63
C ASN A 273 -6.70 16.88 -4.21
N ARG A 274 -7.02 15.73 -3.62
CA ARG A 274 -6.57 14.43 -4.12
C ARG A 274 -7.33 13.94 -5.35
N LYS A 275 -8.48 14.55 -5.67
CA LYS A 275 -9.25 14.32 -6.90
C LYS A 275 -9.40 12.83 -7.23
N TYR A 276 -9.84 12.03 -6.25
CA TYR A 276 -9.84 10.56 -6.36
C TYR A 276 -10.66 10.02 -7.54
N VAL A 277 -11.66 10.77 -8.01
CA VAL A 277 -12.49 10.40 -9.16
C VAL A 277 -11.95 11.06 -10.44
N GLU A 278 -11.67 12.36 -10.39
CA GLU A 278 -11.32 13.18 -11.57
C GLU A 278 -9.97 12.79 -12.16
N ARG A 279 -9.01 12.32 -11.34
CA ARG A 279 -7.69 11.90 -11.81
C ARG A 279 -7.73 10.77 -12.84
N TRP A 280 -8.78 9.92 -12.80
CA TRP A 280 -8.91 8.82 -13.75
C TRP A 280 -9.17 9.30 -15.18
N LYS A 281 -9.74 10.50 -15.33
CA LYS A 281 -9.92 11.12 -16.66
C LYS A 281 -8.59 11.25 -17.39
N ILE A 282 -7.48 11.49 -16.69
CA ILE A 282 -6.14 11.56 -17.31
C ILE A 282 -5.79 10.24 -18.01
N LEU A 283 -6.07 9.09 -17.38
CA LEU A 283 -5.82 7.78 -18.01
C LEU A 283 -6.72 7.55 -19.22
N ILE A 284 -7.98 8.00 -19.15
CA ILE A 284 -8.96 7.88 -20.23
C ILE A 284 -8.56 8.79 -21.41
N ASP A 285 -8.27 10.06 -21.18
CA ASP A 285 -7.93 11.03 -22.21
C ASP A 285 -6.66 10.63 -22.98
N HIS A 286 -5.71 9.99 -22.29
CA HIS A 286 -4.47 9.50 -22.89
C HIS A 286 -4.52 8.02 -23.30
N GLN A 287 -5.67 7.37 -23.20
CA GLN A 287 -5.84 5.96 -23.52
C GLN A 287 -4.69 5.09 -22.96
N TYR A 288 -4.46 5.20 -21.65
CA TYR A 288 -3.32 4.56 -21.00
C TYR A 288 -3.30 3.05 -21.19
N SER A 289 -2.23 2.55 -21.83
CA SER A 289 -1.90 1.12 -21.95
C SER A 289 -0.60 0.83 -21.20
N PRO A 290 -0.59 -0.01 -20.17
CA PRO A 290 0.64 -0.37 -19.46
C PRO A 290 1.63 -1.15 -20.32
N PHE A 291 1.19 -1.78 -21.41
CA PHE A 291 2.06 -2.53 -22.32
C PHE A 291 2.76 -1.64 -23.35
N GLN A 292 2.18 -0.48 -23.68
CA GLN A 292 2.74 0.43 -24.66
C GLN A 292 3.44 1.64 -24.03
N HIS A 293 2.91 2.14 -22.91
CA HIS A 293 3.31 3.43 -22.34
C HIS A 293 4.40 3.32 -21.28
N VAL A 294 4.57 2.17 -20.63
CA VAL A 294 5.59 2.01 -19.59
C VAL A 294 6.40 0.74 -19.79
N THR A 295 7.61 0.75 -19.26
CA THR A 295 8.55 -0.37 -19.21
C THR A 295 9.38 -0.25 -17.94
N TYR A 296 10.26 -1.21 -17.71
CA TYR A 296 11.23 -1.15 -16.60
C TYR A 296 12.62 -0.85 -17.15
N ASP A 297 13.37 -0.02 -16.45
CA ASP A 297 14.80 0.18 -16.74
C ASP A 297 15.66 -0.98 -16.17
N ASP A 298 16.99 -0.86 -16.33
CA ASP A 298 17.93 -1.91 -15.92
C ASP A 298 17.91 -2.19 -14.40
N VAL A 299 17.48 -1.23 -13.59
CA VAL A 299 17.31 -1.38 -12.14
C VAL A 299 15.94 -1.95 -11.78
N GLY A 300 14.98 -1.88 -12.71
CA GLY A 300 13.59 -2.29 -12.52
C GLY A 300 12.65 -1.14 -12.13
N ILE A 301 13.10 0.11 -12.26
CA ILE A 301 12.23 1.29 -12.07
C ILE A 301 11.25 1.39 -13.24
N LEU A 302 9.98 1.58 -12.94
CA LEU A 302 8.95 1.81 -13.95
C LEU A 302 9.18 3.16 -14.64
N VAL A 303 9.39 3.14 -15.95
CA VAL A 303 9.70 4.33 -16.75
C VAL A 303 8.81 4.45 -17.97
N PRO A 304 8.46 5.67 -18.40
CA PRO A 304 7.73 5.89 -19.63
C PRO A 304 8.51 5.49 -20.88
N THR A 305 7.85 4.82 -21.80
CA THR A 305 8.36 4.54 -23.16
C THR A 305 8.31 5.79 -24.06
N LYS A 306 8.71 5.63 -25.31
CA LYS A 306 8.58 6.69 -26.35
C LYS A 306 7.11 7.02 -26.66
N SER A 307 6.21 6.06 -26.51
CA SER A 307 4.75 6.24 -26.71
C SER A 307 4.08 7.08 -25.62
N PHE A 308 4.71 7.25 -24.48
CA PHE A 308 4.21 8.08 -23.39
C PHE A 308 4.37 9.56 -23.73
N SER A 309 3.32 10.22 -24.15
CA SER A 309 3.35 11.59 -24.68
C SER A 309 3.87 12.63 -23.68
N LYS A 310 4.42 13.72 -24.19
CA LYS A 310 4.83 14.86 -23.36
C LYS A 310 3.66 15.48 -22.61
N GLN A 311 2.47 15.49 -23.23
CA GLN A 311 1.26 16.02 -22.60
C GLN A 311 0.82 15.15 -21.44
N PHE A 312 0.83 13.83 -21.60
CA PHE A 312 0.49 12.90 -20.51
C PHE A 312 1.39 13.11 -19.28
N LYS A 313 2.72 13.26 -19.49
CA LYS A 313 3.66 13.59 -18.39
C LYS A 313 3.33 14.91 -17.70
N LYS A 314 2.92 15.93 -18.46
CA LYS A 314 2.53 17.23 -17.90
C LYS A 314 1.27 17.12 -17.06
N ASP A 315 0.28 16.36 -17.51
CA ASP A 315 -1.00 16.21 -16.81
C ASP A 315 -0.83 15.43 -15.49
N ILE A 316 0.01 14.40 -15.47
CA ILE A 316 0.37 13.70 -14.22
C ILE A 316 1.09 14.65 -13.25
N LEU A 317 2.07 15.42 -13.72
CA LEU A 317 2.79 16.36 -12.86
C LEU A 317 1.88 17.49 -12.35
N LYS A 318 0.95 17.96 -13.20
CA LYS A 318 -0.09 18.92 -12.79
C LYS A 318 -0.94 18.35 -11.67
N TYR A 319 -1.43 17.11 -11.82
CA TYR A 319 -2.18 16.41 -10.79
C TYR A 319 -1.41 16.33 -9.46
N PHE A 320 -0.10 15.98 -9.47
CA PHE A 320 0.69 15.94 -8.25
C PHE A 320 0.82 17.31 -7.57
N LYS A 321 0.98 18.40 -8.35
CA LYS A 321 1.03 19.76 -7.80
C LYS A 321 -0.31 20.23 -7.22
N GLU A 322 -1.43 19.80 -7.82
CA GLU A 322 -2.78 20.17 -7.38
C GLU A 322 -3.20 19.48 -6.08
N ARG A 323 -2.45 18.47 -5.61
CA ARG A 323 -2.69 17.83 -4.31
C ARG A 323 -2.44 18.76 -3.13
N LYS A 324 -1.53 19.75 -3.25
CA LYS A 324 -1.31 20.82 -2.26
C LYS A 324 -1.24 20.30 -0.82
N GLU A 325 -0.37 19.32 -0.57
CA GLU A 325 -0.38 18.56 0.69
C GLU A 325 0.12 19.33 1.90
N ASP A 326 0.78 20.47 1.71
CA ASP A 326 1.24 21.37 2.77
C ASP A 326 0.16 22.39 3.25
N GLU A 327 -1.03 22.46 2.58
CA GLU A 327 -2.12 23.39 2.92
C GLU A 327 -3.05 22.92 4.06
#